data_674326fffeeb2a9d90ced712e7bc36a1
#
_entry.id   674326fffeeb2a9d90ced712e7bc36a1
#
_cell.length_a   1.000
_cell.length_b   1.000
_cell.length_c   1.000
_cell.angle_alpha   90.00
_cell.angle_beta   90.00
_cell.angle_gamma   90.00
#
_symmetry.space_group_name_H-M   'P 1'
#
loop_
_entity.id
_entity.type
_entity.pdbx_description
1 polymer ?
#
loop_
_entity_poly.entity_id
_entity_poly.type
_entity_poly.pdbx_seq_one_letter_code
_entity_poly.pdbx_strand_id
1 'polypeptide(L)'
;MAWKSIWGKKGRAVLTMLGIIIGIASVMTIVSVITGYASKMMEQFEAMGTNRIQVSVYNNVWAEDENGNMVPLGKDYFPDVYEYCSGMKDLVVGVTPQAYFSATMVYGTKTTANMDYQWDESGMNLISAPPEFYYGSDQYAACSNLTIAKGRDLCYLDIQNYNQVVVLGSQAAKIFFGSANPVGETVQLNNQNFEVIGVYASRIKEGSTSMSTLDNFVLVPYTCKRVLGGEQGSDTFIVVAKDPTQMDAIVTQLDGFLKGLLNQGTNDYNVRPENQNMDYVTESLNLIGGVLAGVAAISLMVGGIGIMNIMLVTVTER
;
A
#
# COMPACT_ATOMS: atom_id res chain seq x y z
N MET A 1 -10.26 -53.93 -22.49
CA MET A 1 -11.68 -53.74 -22.82
C MET A 1 -12.15 -52.28 -22.66
N ALA A 2 -11.80 -51.55 -21.60
CA ALA A 2 -12.21 -50.16 -21.39
C ALA A 2 -11.82 -49.15 -22.51
N TRP A 3 -10.64 -49.31 -23.12
CA TRP A 3 -10.18 -48.45 -24.23
C TRP A 3 -11.08 -48.50 -25.48
N LYS A 4 -11.59 -49.70 -25.84
CA LYS A 4 -12.48 -49.86 -27.01
C LYS A 4 -13.86 -49.21 -26.78
N SER A 5 -14.36 -49.16 -25.54
CA SER A 5 -15.64 -48.57 -25.19
C SER A 5 -15.57 -47.03 -25.24
N ILE A 6 -14.45 -46.45 -24.82
CA ILE A 6 -14.19 -44.99 -24.91
C ILE A 6 -14.11 -44.53 -26.38
N TRP A 7 -13.52 -45.34 -27.25
CA TRP A 7 -13.38 -45.06 -28.68
C TRP A 7 -14.68 -45.18 -29.47
N GLY A 8 -15.67 -45.94 -28.98
CA GLY A 8 -16.99 -46.08 -29.61
C GLY A 8 -17.92 -44.85 -29.46
N LYS A 9 -17.77 -44.08 -28.39
CA LYS A 9 -18.60 -42.87 -28.13
C LYS A 9 -17.69 -41.66 -27.84
N LYS A 10 -16.70 -41.41 -28.68
CA LYS A 10 -15.62 -40.39 -28.53
C LYS A 10 -16.14 -39.00 -28.14
N GLY A 11 -17.24 -38.51 -28.74
CA GLY A 11 -17.76 -37.17 -28.50
C GLY A 11 -18.22 -36.95 -27.07
N ARG A 12 -18.91 -37.94 -26.46
CA ARG A 12 -19.39 -37.80 -25.08
C ARG A 12 -18.22 -37.90 -24.07
N ALA A 13 -17.30 -38.84 -24.28
CA ALA A 13 -16.12 -39.00 -23.43
C ALA A 13 -15.25 -37.74 -23.42
N VAL A 14 -15.01 -37.15 -24.60
CA VAL A 14 -14.25 -35.89 -24.72
C VAL A 14 -14.97 -34.73 -24.05
N LEU A 15 -16.29 -34.62 -24.24
CA LEU A 15 -17.07 -33.49 -23.65
C LEU A 15 -17.08 -33.53 -22.11
N THR A 16 -17.20 -34.74 -21.52
CA THR A 16 -17.16 -34.88 -20.05
C THR A 16 -15.77 -34.67 -19.47
N MET A 17 -14.72 -35.18 -20.12
CA MET A 17 -13.33 -34.93 -19.73
C MET A 17 -13.02 -33.42 -19.80
N LEU A 18 -13.43 -32.78 -20.90
CA LEU A 18 -13.23 -31.33 -21.08
C LEU A 18 -13.90 -30.52 -19.98
N GLY A 19 -15.15 -30.86 -19.60
CA GLY A 19 -15.87 -30.20 -18.52
C GLY A 19 -15.16 -30.29 -17.18
N ILE A 20 -14.62 -31.49 -16.85
CA ILE A 20 -13.88 -31.68 -15.58
C ILE A 20 -12.53 -30.96 -15.64
N ILE A 21 -11.79 -31.04 -16.75
CA ILE A 21 -10.50 -30.37 -16.91
C ILE A 21 -10.68 -28.85 -16.78
N ILE A 22 -11.67 -28.26 -17.46
CA ILE A 22 -11.95 -26.83 -17.38
C ILE A 22 -12.38 -26.46 -15.97
N GLY A 23 -13.24 -27.26 -15.31
CA GLY A 23 -13.68 -27.02 -13.94
C GLY A 23 -12.51 -26.99 -12.96
N ILE A 24 -11.64 -27.99 -12.99
CA ILE A 24 -10.47 -28.07 -12.09
C ILE A 24 -9.46 -26.96 -12.42
N ALA A 25 -9.15 -26.77 -13.70
CA ALA A 25 -8.18 -25.76 -14.12
C ALA A 25 -8.60 -24.35 -13.73
N SER A 26 -9.88 -23.98 -13.92
CA SER A 26 -10.37 -22.66 -13.52
C SER A 26 -10.29 -22.45 -12.01
N VAL A 27 -10.65 -23.44 -11.21
CA VAL A 27 -10.55 -23.37 -9.75
C VAL A 27 -9.10 -23.21 -9.30
N MET A 28 -8.20 -24.05 -9.81
CA MET A 28 -6.77 -23.96 -9.47
C MET A 28 -6.17 -22.61 -9.86
N THR A 29 -6.53 -22.09 -11.02
CA THR A 29 -6.05 -20.78 -11.48
C THR A 29 -6.53 -19.67 -10.56
N ILE A 30 -7.82 -19.63 -10.22
CA ILE A 30 -8.40 -18.60 -9.37
C ILE A 30 -7.81 -18.66 -7.96
N VAL A 31 -7.72 -19.86 -7.36
CA VAL A 31 -7.12 -20.03 -6.02
C VAL A 31 -5.65 -19.60 -6.04
N SER A 32 -4.89 -19.95 -7.07
CA SER A 32 -3.48 -19.54 -7.19
C SER A 32 -3.31 -18.03 -7.31
N VAL A 33 -4.19 -17.38 -8.07
CA VAL A 33 -4.17 -15.90 -8.20
C VAL A 33 -4.50 -15.24 -6.87
N ILE A 34 -5.54 -15.68 -6.17
CA ILE A 34 -5.95 -15.10 -4.88
C ILE A 34 -4.87 -15.31 -3.82
N THR A 35 -4.32 -16.51 -3.69
CA THR A 35 -3.26 -16.80 -2.71
C THR A 35 -1.98 -16.04 -3.03
N GLY A 36 -1.62 -15.91 -4.31
CA GLY A 36 -0.48 -15.11 -4.75
C GLY A 36 -0.65 -13.63 -4.45
N TYR A 37 -1.85 -13.08 -4.67
CA TYR A 37 -2.18 -11.70 -4.34
C TYR A 37 -2.14 -11.46 -2.82
N ALA A 38 -2.75 -12.36 -2.04
CA ALA A 38 -2.72 -12.30 -0.58
C ALA A 38 -1.29 -12.29 -0.03
N SER A 39 -0.43 -13.20 -0.51
CA SER A 39 0.98 -13.26 -0.11
C SER A 39 1.73 -11.96 -0.44
N LYS A 40 1.48 -11.37 -1.61
CA LYS A 40 2.09 -10.10 -2.01
C LYS A 40 1.65 -8.94 -1.11
N MET A 41 0.36 -8.89 -0.76
CA MET A 41 -0.16 -7.89 0.19
C MET A 41 0.46 -8.07 1.58
N MET A 42 0.53 -9.30 2.09
CA MET A 42 1.15 -9.59 3.39
C MET A 42 2.62 -9.16 3.42
N GLU A 43 3.40 -9.46 2.38
CA GLU A 43 4.81 -9.04 2.28
C GLU A 43 4.93 -7.49 2.31
N GLN A 44 4.01 -6.77 1.69
CA GLN A 44 3.99 -5.30 1.74
C GLN A 44 3.67 -4.77 3.14
N PHE A 45 2.69 -5.35 3.83
CA PHE A 45 2.35 -4.97 5.21
C PHE A 45 3.50 -5.28 6.18
N GLU A 46 4.12 -6.45 6.07
CA GLU A 46 5.30 -6.81 6.88
C GLU A 46 6.46 -5.85 6.65
N ALA A 47 6.69 -5.43 5.40
CA ALA A 47 7.74 -4.47 5.05
C ALA A 47 7.49 -3.07 5.64
N MET A 48 6.23 -2.68 5.84
CA MET A 48 5.86 -1.40 6.47
C MET A 48 5.88 -1.44 8.00
N GLY A 49 5.83 -2.64 8.60
CA GLY A 49 5.73 -2.86 10.04
C GLY A 49 4.30 -3.11 10.51
N THR A 50 4.14 -4.03 11.47
CA THR A 50 2.83 -4.50 11.97
C THR A 50 2.32 -3.76 13.19
N ASN A 51 3.12 -2.85 13.75
CA ASN A 51 2.86 -2.13 15.00
C ASN A 51 2.45 -0.66 14.78
N ARG A 52 1.76 -0.40 13.66
CA ARG A 52 1.32 0.93 13.24
C ARG A 52 -0.11 1.19 13.69
N ILE A 53 -0.34 2.40 14.19
CA ILE A 53 -1.65 2.94 14.58
C ILE A 53 -1.95 4.12 13.67
N GLN A 54 -3.03 4.04 12.94
CA GLN A 54 -3.52 5.14 12.12
C GLN A 54 -4.41 6.04 12.97
N VAL A 55 -4.09 7.32 12.97
CA VAL A 55 -4.88 8.38 13.58
C VAL A 55 -5.39 9.27 12.47
N SER A 56 -6.70 9.36 12.31
CA SER A 56 -7.33 10.25 11.32
C SER A 56 -8.17 11.30 12.05
N VAL A 57 -7.99 12.55 11.69
CA VAL A 57 -8.76 13.69 12.22
C VAL A 57 -9.50 14.33 11.07
N TYR A 58 -10.82 14.31 11.13
CA TYR A 58 -11.68 14.87 10.09
C TYR A 58 -12.10 16.29 10.47
N ASN A 59 -11.66 17.26 9.69
CA ASN A 59 -12.09 18.64 9.81
C ASN A 59 -13.37 18.87 9.02
N ASN A 60 -14.48 19.05 9.71
CA ASN A 60 -15.80 19.32 9.10
C ASN A 60 -16.09 20.81 8.92
N VAL A 61 -15.11 21.68 9.16
CA VAL A 61 -15.25 23.12 8.99
C VAL A 61 -14.72 23.50 7.61
N TRP A 62 -15.60 23.99 6.76
CA TRP A 62 -15.28 24.44 5.41
C TRP A 62 -15.57 25.93 5.29
N ALA A 63 -14.75 26.66 4.58
CA ALA A 63 -15.01 28.06 4.20
C ALA A 63 -14.80 28.24 2.70
N GLU A 64 -15.44 29.25 2.17
CA GLU A 64 -15.29 29.67 0.79
C GLU A 64 -14.02 30.52 0.66
N ASP A 65 -13.12 30.16 -0.26
CA ASP A 65 -11.94 30.94 -0.61
C ASP A 65 -12.31 32.16 -1.48
N GLU A 66 -11.33 33.00 -1.80
CA GLU A 66 -11.52 34.21 -2.65
C GLU A 66 -12.01 33.86 -4.07
N ASN A 67 -11.91 32.60 -4.50
CA ASN A 67 -12.32 32.11 -5.81
C ASN A 67 -13.67 31.37 -5.76
N GLY A 68 -14.33 31.30 -4.62
CA GLY A 68 -15.61 30.63 -4.42
C GLY A 68 -15.51 29.12 -4.23
N ASN A 69 -14.31 28.57 -3.97
CA ASN A 69 -14.13 27.15 -3.69
C ASN A 69 -14.27 26.88 -2.18
N MET A 70 -14.92 25.78 -1.83
CA MET A 70 -14.97 25.31 -0.45
C MET A 70 -13.62 24.68 -0.09
N VAL A 71 -12.90 25.34 0.82
CA VAL A 71 -11.63 24.85 1.35
C VAL A 71 -11.78 24.47 2.83
N PRO A 72 -11.15 23.37 3.27
CA PRO A 72 -11.21 22.98 4.68
C PRO A 72 -10.49 24.04 5.53
N LEU A 73 -11.22 24.62 6.48
CA LEU A 73 -10.70 25.54 7.49
C LEU A 73 -10.24 24.73 8.71
N GLY A 74 -9.20 23.92 8.52
CA GLY A 74 -8.74 23.03 9.57
C GLY A 74 -7.43 23.49 10.20
N LYS A 75 -7.37 23.41 11.53
CA LYS A 75 -6.09 23.46 12.25
C LYS A 75 -5.26 22.24 11.88
N ASP A 76 -3.96 22.44 11.63
CA ASP A 76 -3.02 21.32 11.56
C ASP A 76 -2.82 20.75 12.98
N TYR A 77 -3.32 19.56 13.22
CA TYR A 77 -3.21 18.88 14.51
C TYR A 77 -1.93 18.05 14.64
N PHE A 78 -1.14 17.95 13.59
CA PHE A 78 0.09 17.15 13.63
C PHE A 78 1.08 17.62 14.70
N PRO A 79 1.35 18.92 14.89
CA PRO A 79 2.24 19.39 15.95
C PRO A 79 1.79 18.97 17.35
N ASP A 80 0.47 19.05 17.64
CA ASP A 80 -0.08 18.67 18.95
C ASP A 80 0.07 17.15 19.18
N VAL A 81 -0.20 16.33 18.15
CA VAL A 81 -0.02 14.86 18.21
C VAL A 81 1.45 14.49 18.33
N TYR A 82 2.33 15.19 17.60
CA TYR A 82 3.77 14.97 17.66
C TYR A 82 4.33 15.24 19.06
N GLU A 83 3.93 16.36 19.67
CA GLU A 83 4.34 16.71 21.04
C GLU A 83 3.84 15.67 22.05
N TYR A 84 2.57 15.29 21.95
CA TYR A 84 1.98 14.26 22.82
C TYR A 84 2.69 12.91 22.69
N CYS A 85 2.91 12.42 21.46
CA CYS A 85 3.64 11.18 21.20
C CYS A 85 5.10 11.24 21.66
N SER A 86 5.74 12.41 21.54
CA SER A 86 7.10 12.63 22.06
C SER A 86 7.19 12.50 23.58
N GLY A 87 6.08 12.71 24.31
CA GLY A 87 5.96 12.43 25.74
C GLY A 87 5.87 10.93 26.05
N MET A 88 5.45 10.09 25.11
CA MET A 88 5.27 8.64 25.27
C MET A 88 6.47 7.83 24.78
N LYS A 89 7.70 8.28 25.02
CA LYS A 89 8.94 7.66 24.49
C LYS A 89 9.13 6.19 24.86
N ASP A 90 8.51 5.74 25.94
CA ASP A 90 8.60 4.33 26.36
C ASP A 90 7.67 3.40 25.56
N LEU A 91 6.59 3.93 25.02
CA LEU A 91 5.54 3.20 24.30
C LEU A 91 5.63 3.37 22.78
N VAL A 92 6.03 4.55 22.31
CA VAL A 92 6.00 4.96 20.91
C VAL A 92 7.40 5.06 20.34
N VAL A 93 7.61 4.54 19.12
CA VAL A 93 8.83 4.70 18.32
C VAL A 93 8.86 6.09 17.70
N GLY A 94 7.72 6.52 17.14
CA GLY A 94 7.61 7.79 16.47
C GLY A 94 6.22 8.04 15.90
N VAL A 95 6.06 9.25 15.35
CA VAL A 95 4.85 9.70 14.66
C VAL A 95 5.22 10.47 13.40
N THR A 96 4.48 10.23 12.33
CA THR A 96 4.68 10.93 11.06
C THR A 96 3.34 11.19 10.38
N PRO A 97 3.18 12.33 9.65
CA PRO A 97 2.00 12.52 8.84
C PRO A 97 1.98 11.51 7.70
N GLN A 98 0.79 11.00 7.37
CA GLN A 98 0.54 10.21 6.17
C GLN A 98 -0.12 11.13 5.14
N ALA A 99 0.66 12.00 4.54
CA ALA A 99 0.18 12.98 3.60
C ALA A 99 0.89 12.84 2.26
N TYR A 100 0.09 12.81 1.20
CA TYR A 100 0.54 12.71 -0.19
C TYR A 100 0.38 14.06 -0.86
N PHE A 101 1.20 14.31 -1.87
CA PHE A 101 1.01 15.45 -2.74
C PHE A 101 1.37 15.08 -4.18
N SER A 102 0.85 15.84 -5.12
CA SER A 102 1.18 15.69 -6.53
C SER A 102 2.23 16.71 -6.90
N ALA A 103 3.33 16.23 -7.50
CA ALA A 103 4.39 17.11 -7.98
C ALA A 103 4.99 16.59 -9.29
N THR A 104 5.50 17.52 -10.08
CA THR A 104 6.39 17.20 -11.18
C THR A 104 7.83 17.33 -10.69
N MET A 105 8.56 16.19 -10.65
CA MET A 105 9.98 16.18 -10.35
C MET A 105 10.79 16.25 -11.63
N VAL A 106 11.80 17.10 -11.63
CA VAL A 106 12.75 17.27 -12.76
C VAL A 106 14.17 17.18 -12.26
N TYR A 107 14.97 16.37 -12.96
CA TYR A 107 16.44 16.30 -12.81
C TYR A 107 17.10 16.17 -14.17
N GLY A 108 17.85 17.18 -14.59
CA GLY A 108 18.44 17.23 -15.92
C GLY A 108 17.37 17.17 -17.01
N THR A 109 17.42 16.13 -17.83
CA THR A 109 16.43 15.88 -18.91
C THR A 109 15.29 14.95 -18.49
N LYS A 110 15.35 14.36 -17.29
CA LYS A 110 14.35 13.44 -16.79
C LYS A 110 13.25 14.19 -16.04
N THR A 111 12.01 13.83 -16.29
CA THR A 111 10.83 14.42 -15.63
C THR A 111 9.77 13.37 -15.37
N THR A 112 9.05 13.51 -14.26
CA THR A 112 7.89 12.67 -13.95
C THR A 112 6.67 12.99 -14.81
N ALA A 113 6.62 14.16 -15.46
CA ALA A 113 5.49 14.58 -16.29
C ALA A 113 5.17 13.63 -17.46
N ASN A 114 6.18 12.88 -17.92
CA ASN A 114 6.04 11.95 -19.04
C ASN A 114 6.16 10.48 -18.58
N MET A 115 6.00 10.21 -17.29
CA MET A 115 6.04 8.86 -16.74
C MET A 115 4.63 8.32 -16.56
N ASP A 116 4.36 7.17 -17.16
CA ASP A 116 3.09 6.45 -17.03
C ASP A 116 3.31 5.10 -16.32
N TYR A 117 2.22 4.58 -15.75
CA TYR A 117 2.20 3.23 -15.21
C TYR A 117 2.26 2.23 -16.37
N GLN A 118 3.34 1.45 -16.41
CA GLN A 118 3.54 0.41 -17.41
C GLN A 118 3.54 -0.96 -16.73
N TRP A 119 2.73 -1.85 -17.25
CA TRP A 119 2.60 -3.22 -16.77
C TRP A 119 3.23 -4.17 -17.79
N ASP A 120 3.68 -5.34 -17.35
CA ASP A 120 4.14 -6.40 -18.24
C ASP A 120 3.00 -6.98 -19.10
N GLU A 121 3.32 -7.85 -20.04
CA GLU A 121 2.34 -8.48 -20.92
C GLU A 121 1.27 -9.30 -20.17
N SER A 122 1.57 -9.75 -18.94
CA SER A 122 0.62 -10.45 -18.08
C SER A 122 -0.34 -9.51 -17.35
N GLY A 123 -0.06 -8.20 -17.28
CA GLY A 123 -0.79 -7.21 -16.50
C GLY A 123 -0.63 -7.37 -14.98
N MET A 124 0.28 -8.22 -14.53
CA MET A 124 0.47 -8.52 -13.11
C MET A 124 1.69 -7.83 -12.49
N ASN A 125 2.72 -7.55 -13.30
CA ASN A 125 3.94 -6.94 -12.80
C ASN A 125 4.07 -5.51 -13.30
N LEU A 126 4.25 -4.57 -12.37
CA LEU A 126 4.54 -3.19 -12.68
C LEU A 126 5.99 -3.08 -13.15
N ILE A 127 6.21 -2.53 -14.35
CA ILE A 127 7.53 -2.33 -14.96
C ILE A 127 8.03 -0.92 -14.70
N SER A 128 7.15 0.08 -14.80
CA SER A 128 7.47 1.49 -14.61
C SER A 128 6.29 2.23 -13.97
N ALA A 129 6.60 3.18 -13.10
CA ALA A 129 5.62 4.08 -12.51
C ALA A 129 6.31 5.40 -12.13
N PRO A 130 5.60 6.53 -12.14
CA PRO A 130 6.09 7.74 -11.50
C PRO A 130 6.29 7.51 -10.00
N PRO A 131 7.26 8.18 -9.36
CA PRO A 131 7.42 8.12 -7.90
C PRO A 131 6.23 8.77 -7.21
N GLU A 132 5.89 8.24 -6.03
CA GLU A 132 4.93 8.85 -5.14
C GLU A 132 5.61 9.92 -4.28
N PHE A 133 4.89 10.98 -3.95
CA PHE A 133 5.42 12.10 -3.19
C PHE A 133 4.77 12.16 -1.81
N TYR A 134 5.61 12.15 -0.76
CA TYR A 134 5.17 12.14 0.63
C TYR A 134 5.69 13.33 1.41
N TYR A 135 4.87 13.83 2.30
CA TYR A 135 5.29 14.68 3.39
C TYR A 135 5.61 13.82 4.61
N GLY A 136 6.73 14.05 5.25
CA GLY A 136 7.13 13.29 6.42
C GLY A 136 7.72 14.14 7.54
N SER A 137 7.79 13.54 8.73
CA SER A 137 8.52 14.05 9.87
C SER A 137 9.96 13.52 9.88
N ASP A 138 10.77 13.98 10.83
CA ASP A 138 12.08 13.44 11.17
C ASP A 138 12.03 11.99 11.69
N GLN A 139 10.84 11.50 12.02
CA GLN A 139 10.61 10.12 12.49
C GLN A 139 10.04 9.21 11.39
N TYR A 140 9.97 9.71 10.16
CA TYR A 140 9.36 8.96 9.04
C TYR A 140 10.03 7.61 8.80
N ALA A 141 11.38 7.57 8.81
CA ALA A 141 12.11 6.32 8.59
C ALA A 141 11.81 5.29 9.68
N ALA A 142 11.79 5.71 10.94
CA ALA A 142 11.44 4.84 12.06
C ALA A 142 9.99 4.33 11.97
N CYS A 143 9.06 5.20 11.55
CA CYS A 143 7.65 4.85 11.36
C CYS A 143 7.39 3.95 10.13
N SER A 144 8.30 3.94 9.16
CA SER A 144 8.13 3.20 7.90
C SER A 144 9.11 2.04 7.74
N ASN A 145 9.80 1.67 8.81
CA ASN A 145 10.81 0.61 8.82
C ASN A 145 11.87 0.79 7.71
N LEU A 146 12.34 2.03 7.54
CA LEU A 146 13.32 2.40 6.52
C LEU A 146 14.69 2.62 7.14
N THR A 147 15.72 2.31 6.37
CA THR A 147 17.12 2.59 6.72
C THR A 147 17.77 3.41 5.63
N ILE A 148 18.68 4.30 6.01
CA ILE A 148 19.44 5.10 5.03
C ILE A 148 20.54 4.26 4.40
N ALA A 149 20.61 4.25 3.06
CA ALA A 149 21.68 3.62 2.29
C ALA A 149 22.80 4.61 1.98
N LYS A 150 22.46 5.88 1.70
CA LYS A 150 23.42 6.94 1.38
C LYS A 150 22.95 8.26 1.96
N GLY A 151 23.88 9.08 2.43
CA GLY A 151 23.56 10.38 2.99
C GLY A 151 22.95 10.33 4.39
N ARG A 152 21.95 11.17 4.65
CA ARG A 152 21.23 11.26 5.93
C ARG A 152 19.71 11.31 5.73
N ASP A 153 19.01 11.02 6.80
CA ASP A 153 17.56 11.16 6.88
C ASP A 153 17.15 12.60 7.20
N LEU A 154 15.84 12.86 7.14
CA LEU A 154 15.25 14.08 7.67
C LEU A 154 15.57 14.19 9.17
N CYS A 155 15.86 15.39 9.62
CA CYS A 155 16.05 15.67 11.03
C CYS A 155 15.12 16.80 11.49
N TYR A 156 14.93 16.91 12.80
CA TYR A 156 14.09 17.94 13.39
C TYR A 156 14.45 19.37 12.92
N LEU A 157 15.76 19.65 12.70
CA LEU A 157 16.20 20.95 12.19
C LEU A 157 15.75 21.24 10.76
N ASP A 158 15.60 20.22 9.90
CA ASP A 158 15.07 20.42 8.55
C ASP A 158 13.61 20.88 8.60
N ILE A 159 12.86 20.34 9.53
CA ILE A 159 11.47 20.72 9.78
C ILE A 159 11.38 22.11 10.37
N GLN A 160 12.13 22.38 11.44
CA GLN A 160 12.11 23.65 12.16
C GLN A 160 12.55 24.84 11.29
N ASN A 161 13.56 24.64 10.45
CA ASN A 161 14.11 25.66 9.57
C ASN A 161 13.42 25.74 8.21
N TYR A 162 12.40 24.89 7.96
CA TYR A 162 11.72 24.82 6.65
C TYR A 162 12.68 24.54 5.49
N ASN A 163 13.69 23.69 5.72
CA ASN A 163 14.68 23.37 4.73
C ASN A 163 14.04 22.67 3.51
N GLN A 164 14.37 23.12 2.31
CA GLN A 164 13.96 22.49 1.07
C GLN A 164 14.90 21.32 0.73
N VAL A 165 14.70 20.22 1.41
CA VAL A 165 15.50 19.00 1.26
C VAL A 165 14.61 17.82 0.89
N VAL A 166 15.20 16.81 0.27
CA VAL A 166 14.49 15.61 -0.16
C VAL A 166 15.30 14.35 0.13
N VAL A 167 14.61 13.30 0.57
CA VAL A 167 15.14 11.95 0.68
C VAL A 167 14.43 11.07 -0.34
N LEU A 168 15.21 10.31 -1.11
CA LEU A 168 14.68 9.47 -2.19
C LEU A 168 14.55 8.02 -1.74
N GLY A 169 13.50 7.35 -2.16
CA GLY A 169 13.43 5.90 -2.13
C GLY A 169 14.43 5.29 -3.12
N SER A 170 14.87 4.07 -2.87
CA SER A 170 15.90 3.40 -3.68
C SER A 170 15.55 3.32 -5.16
N GLN A 171 14.27 3.10 -5.48
CA GLN A 171 13.81 2.99 -6.86
C GLN A 171 13.73 4.36 -7.55
N ALA A 172 13.22 5.38 -6.87
CA ALA A 172 13.22 6.76 -7.39
C ALA A 172 14.65 7.24 -7.69
N ALA A 173 15.60 6.96 -6.78
CA ALA A 173 17.01 7.26 -7.00
C ALA A 173 17.56 6.56 -8.24
N LYS A 174 17.26 5.28 -8.46
CA LYS A 174 17.68 4.54 -9.66
C LYS A 174 17.09 5.12 -10.95
N ILE A 175 15.83 5.51 -10.94
CA ILE A 175 15.13 6.07 -12.10
C ILE A 175 15.80 7.38 -12.55
N PHE A 176 16.03 8.30 -11.61
CA PHE A 176 16.52 9.62 -11.93
C PHE A 176 18.04 9.69 -12.09
N PHE A 177 18.80 9.02 -11.23
CA PHE A 177 20.25 9.13 -11.15
C PHE A 177 20.99 7.91 -11.72
N GLY A 178 20.30 6.76 -11.91
CA GLY A 178 20.96 5.54 -12.36
C GLY A 178 21.96 5.03 -11.35
N SER A 179 23.23 4.96 -11.74
CA SER A 179 24.36 4.57 -10.88
C SER A 179 25.07 5.75 -10.19
N ALA A 180 24.73 7.00 -10.54
CA ALA A 180 25.33 8.17 -9.94
C ALA A 180 24.93 8.34 -8.48
N ASN A 181 25.73 9.07 -7.71
CA ASN A 181 25.37 9.40 -6.33
C ASN A 181 24.42 10.60 -6.33
N PRO A 182 23.17 10.46 -5.84
CA PRO A 182 22.22 11.58 -5.85
C PRO A 182 22.44 12.58 -4.71
N VAL A 183 23.17 12.20 -3.64
CA VAL A 183 23.33 13.03 -2.44
C VAL A 183 24.15 14.28 -2.75
N GLY A 184 23.61 15.45 -2.43
CA GLY A 184 24.18 16.76 -2.73
C GLY A 184 23.70 17.35 -4.07
N GLU A 185 22.98 16.57 -4.89
CA GLU A 185 22.39 17.06 -6.13
C GLU A 185 21.10 17.84 -5.86
N THR A 186 20.73 18.72 -6.80
CA THR A 186 19.49 19.50 -6.72
C THR A 186 18.47 18.96 -7.70
N VAL A 187 17.27 18.69 -7.21
CA VAL A 187 16.09 18.33 -8.02
C VAL A 187 15.06 19.45 -7.94
N GLN A 188 14.22 19.57 -8.96
CA GLN A 188 13.10 20.49 -8.93
C GLN A 188 11.79 19.74 -8.66
N LEU A 189 11.02 20.22 -7.69
CA LEU A 189 9.65 19.78 -7.42
C LEU A 189 8.72 20.98 -7.66
N ASN A 190 7.84 20.89 -8.64
CA ASN A 190 6.94 22.00 -9.03
C ASN A 190 7.70 23.34 -9.23
N ASN A 191 8.83 23.31 -9.93
CA ASN A 191 9.73 24.45 -10.17
C ASN A 191 10.45 25.01 -8.94
N GLN A 192 10.39 24.35 -7.79
CA GLN A 192 11.14 24.68 -6.58
C GLN A 192 12.35 23.77 -6.43
N ASN A 193 13.49 24.32 -6.03
CA ASN A 193 14.73 23.57 -5.88
C ASN A 193 14.79 22.89 -4.51
N PHE A 194 15.11 21.60 -4.52
CA PHE A 194 15.29 20.77 -3.34
C PHE A 194 16.67 20.06 -3.42
N GLU A 195 17.42 20.09 -2.34
CA GLU A 195 18.66 19.34 -2.23
C GLU A 195 18.38 17.88 -1.81
N VAL A 196 18.97 16.94 -2.53
CA VAL A 196 18.91 15.52 -2.17
C VAL A 196 19.90 15.25 -1.03
N ILE A 197 19.39 14.98 0.17
CA ILE A 197 20.21 14.74 1.36
C ILE A 197 20.44 13.27 1.66
N GLY A 198 19.62 12.36 1.12
CA GLY A 198 19.77 10.95 1.36
C GLY A 198 18.99 10.06 0.41
N VAL A 199 19.29 8.77 0.48
CA VAL A 199 18.60 7.70 -0.24
C VAL A 199 18.35 6.57 0.74
N TYR A 200 17.11 6.09 0.78
CA TYR A 200 16.74 4.91 1.58
C TYR A 200 17.20 3.61 0.92
N ALA A 201 17.51 2.64 1.75
CA ALA A 201 17.78 1.27 1.31
C ALA A 201 16.51 0.63 0.73
N SER A 202 16.71 -0.31 -0.18
CA SER A 202 15.58 -1.09 -0.70
C SER A 202 15.04 -2.02 0.37
N ARG A 203 13.71 -2.05 0.51
CA ARG A 203 12.98 -3.02 1.32
C ARG A 203 12.72 -4.33 0.59
N ILE A 204 12.93 -4.33 -0.72
CA ILE A 204 12.65 -5.47 -1.58
C ILE A 204 13.86 -6.37 -1.65
N LYS A 205 13.65 -7.68 -1.56
CA LYS A 205 14.69 -8.68 -1.74
C LYS A 205 15.23 -8.63 -3.17
N GLU A 206 16.54 -8.74 -3.33
CA GLU A 206 17.17 -8.86 -4.63
C GLU A 206 16.58 -10.04 -5.41
N GLY A 207 16.24 -9.81 -6.68
CA GLY A 207 15.66 -10.83 -7.56
C GLY A 207 14.16 -10.69 -7.83
N SER A 208 13.46 -9.72 -7.22
CA SER A 208 12.09 -9.40 -7.61
C SER A 208 12.06 -8.78 -9.00
N THR A 209 11.31 -9.36 -9.92
CA THR A 209 11.14 -8.86 -11.29
C THR A 209 10.12 -7.71 -11.38
N SER A 210 9.29 -7.55 -10.36
CA SER A 210 8.27 -6.50 -10.29
C SER A 210 8.86 -5.24 -9.64
N MET A 211 8.64 -4.09 -10.26
CA MET A 211 8.90 -2.80 -9.65
C MET A 211 7.97 -2.65 -8.44
N SER A 212 8.52 -2.40 -7.27
CA SER A 212 7.70 -2.09 -6.10
C SER A 212 7.52 -0.60 -5.98
N THR A 213 6.27 -0.19 -5.82
CA THR A 213 5.92 1.19 -5.50
C THR A 213 6.42 1.59 -4.10
N LEU A 214 6.61 0.61 -3.19
CA LEU A 214 7.09 0.86 -1.83
C LEU A 214 8.43 1.59 -1.75
N ASP A 215 9.32 1.37 -2.72
CA ASP A 215 10.64 2.01 -2.76
C ASP A 215 10.72 3.11 -3.82
N ASN A 216 9.61 3.38 -4.54
CA ASN A 216 9.55 4.40 -5.57
C ASN A 216 8.83 5.65 -5.06
N PHE A 217 9.48 6.37 -4.18
CA PHE A 217 8.92 7.56 -3.58
C PHE A 217 9.96 8.67 -3.36
N VAL A 218 9.43 9.85 -3.11
CA VAL A 218 10.17 11.09 -2.80
C VAL A 218 9.60 11.66 -1.51
N LEU A 219 10.43 11.80 -0.49
CA LEU A 219 10.04 12.30 0.83
C LEU A 219 10.58 13.71 1.02
N VAL A 220 9.71 14.64 1.42
CA VAL A 220 10.07 16.01 1.82
C VAL A 220 9.56 16.32 3.23
N PRO A 221 10.17 17.27 3.97
CA PRO A 221 9.64 17.74 5.23
C PRO A 221 8.18 18.19 5.09
N TYR A 222 7.33 17.85 6.05
CA TYR A 222 5.90 18.25 5.99
C TYR A 222 5.70 19.76 5.99
N THR A 223 6.66 20.52 6.51
CA THR A 223 6.66 21.97 6.49
C THR A 223 6.82 22.57 5.09
N CYS A 224 7.28 21.77 4.10
CA CYS A 224 7.35 22.17 2.70
C CYS A 224 5.99 22.27 2.01
N LYS A 225 4.88 21.86 2.67
CA LYS A 225 3.51 22.11 2.21
C LYS A 225 3.30 23.58 1.84
N ARG A 226 3.90 24.49 2.58
CA ARG A 226 3.84 25.93 2.33
C ARG A 226 4.35 26.34 0.95
N VAL A 227 5.32 25.61 0.41
CA VAL A 227 6.00 25.93 -0.86
C VAL A 227 5.46 25.09 -2.01
N LEU A 228 5.18 23.82 -1.75
CA LEU A 228 4.73 22.87 -2.78
C LEU A 228 3.22 22.86 -2.96
N GLY A 229 2.48 23.48 -2.05
CA GLY A 229 1.03 23.40 -2.03
C GLY A 229 0.52 22.07 -1.49
N GLY A 230 -0.76 21.92 -1.48
CA GLY A 230 -1.48 20.79 -0.94
C GLY A 230 -2.50 21.23 0.10
N GLU A 231 -3.33 20.30 0.54
CA GLU A 231 -4.32 20.59 1.58
C GLU A 231 -3.65 21.09 2.85
N GLN A 232 -4.21 22.13 3.43
CA GLN A 232 -3.77 22.67 4.70
C GLN A 232 -4.07 21.65 5.81
N GLY A 233 -3.04 21.21 6.52
CA GLY A 233 -3.14 20.21 7.57
C GLY A 233 -2.94 18.78 7.05
N SER A 234 -2.59 17.89 7.96
CA SER A 234 -2.58 16.43 7.71
C SER A 234 -3.76 15.84 8.46
N ASP A 235 -4.64 15.20 7.74
CA ASP A 235 -5.82 14.58 8.34
C ASP A 235 -5.52 13.17 8.87
N THR A 236 -4.39 12.60 8.48
CA THR A 236 -3.99 11.26 8.87
C THR A 236 -2.53 11.23 9.32
N PHE A 237 -2.27 10.57 10.44
CA PHE A 237 -0.96 10.38 11.05
C PHE A 237 -0.73 8.90 11.33
N ILE A 238 0.51 8.48 11.27
CA ILE A 238 0.92 7.15 11.68
C ILE A 238 1.73 7.25 12.96
N VAL A 239 1.27 6.59 14.00
CA VAL A 239 1.98 6.39 15.27
C VAL A 239 2.46 4.95 15.32
N VAL A 240 3.73 4.74 15.63
CA VAL A 240 4.32 3.39 15.67
C VAL A 240 4.62 3.01 17.11
N ALA A 241 4.00 1.90 17.56
CA ALA A 241 4.24 1.33 18.88
C ALA A 241 5.61 0.62 18.93
N LYS A 242 6.29 0.67 20.08
CA LYS A 242 7.50 -0.15 20.30
C LYS A 242 7.18 -1.62 20.42
N ASP A 243 6.07 -1.94 21.06
CA ASP A 243 5.61 -3.30 21.28
C ASP A 243 4.19 -3.46 20.75
N PRO A 244 3.95 -4.39 19.81
CA PRO A 244 2.61 -4.65 19.27
C PRO A 244 1.58 -5.00 20.35
N THR A 245 1.99 -5.58 21.47
CA THR A 245 1.09 -5.94 22.58
C THR A 245 0.56 -4.73 23.35
N GLN A 246 1.19 -3.56 23.19
CA GLN A 246 0.79 -2.32 23.86
C GLN A 246 -0.07 -1.40 22.98
N MET A 247 -0.39 -1.83 21.75
CA MET A 247 -1.14 -1.00 20.81
C MET A 247 -2.49 -0.54 21.36
N ASP A 248 -3.24 -1.41 22.03
CA ASP A 248 -4.54 -1.06 22.61
C ASP A 248 -4.43 0.00 23.72
N ALA A 249 -3.36 -0.05 24.50
CA ALA A 249 -3.09 0.96 25.53
C ALA A 249 -2.75 2.33 24.89
N ILE A 250 -1.96 2.33 23.81
CA ILE A 250 -1.63 3.54 23.05
C ILE A 250 -2.88 4.11 22.37
N VAL A 251 -3.70 3.26 21.75
CA VAL A 251 -4.99 3.66 21.14
C VAL A 251 -5.87 4.34 22.18
N THR A 252 -6.01 3.76 23.37
CA THR A 252 -6.82 4.33 24.46
C THR A 252 -6.29 5.69 24.92
N GLN A 253 -4.97 5.86 25.00
CA GLN A 253 -4.35 7.13 25.38
C GLN A 253 -4.52 8.21 24.29
N LEU A 254 -4.33 7.84 23.01
CA LEU A 254 -4.55 8.73 21.88
C LEU A 254 -6.02 9.14 21.75
N ASP A 255 -6.96 8.21 21.94
CA ASP A 255 -8.39 8.50 21.98
C ASP A 255 -8.73 9.54 23.06
N GLY A 256 -8.25 9.31 24.27
CA GLY A 256 -8.43 10.26 25.39
C GLY A 256 -7.84 11.64 25.11
N PHE A 257 -6.65 11.68 24.51
CA PHE A 257 -5.98 12.93 24.12
C PHE A 257 -6.78 13.70 23.05
N LEU A 258 -7.16 13.03 21.96
CA LEU A 258 -7.88 13.63 20.84
C LEU A 258 -9.28 14.10 21.27
N LYS A 259 -9.95 13.34 22.12
CA LYS A 259 -11.24 13.73 22.71
C LYS A 259 -11.15 15.02 23.53
N GLY A 260 -10.01 15.26 24.18
CA GLY A 260 -9.74 16.50 24.90
C GLY A 260 -9.30 17.65 24.01
N LEU A 261 -8.62 17.35 22.90
CA LEU A 261 -8.07 18.35 21.98
C LEU A 261 -9.12 18.87 20.99
N LEU A 262 -10.02 17.99 20.54
CA LEU A 262 -10.99 18.30 19.50
C LEU A 262 -12.32 18.79 20.08
N ASN A 263 -12.89 19.83 19.47
CA ASN A 263 -14.23 20.31 19.82
C ASN A 263 -15.29 19.31 19.36
N GLN A 264 -16.02 18.75 20.31
CA GLN A 264 -17.13 17.85 20.02
C GLN A 264 -18.21 18.56 19.18
N GLY A 265 -18.50 18.00 18.00
CA GLY A 265 -19.55 18.48 17.09
C GLY A 265 -19.06 19.14 15.80
N THR A 266 -17.78 19.59 15.73
CA THR A 266 -17.20 20.15 14.50
C THR A 266 -16.12 19.26 13.89
N ASN A 267 -15.44 18.48 14.72
CA ASN A 267 -14.37 17.59 14.27
C ASN A 267 -14.69 16.16 14.71
N ASP A 268 -14.44 15.23 13.82
CA ASP A 268 -14.50 13.79 14.08
C ASP A 268 -13.09 13.21 13.98
N TYR A 269 -12.85 12.11 14.65
CA TYR A 269 -11.55 11.43 14.59
C TYR A 269 -11.70 9.90 14.66
N ASN A 270 -10.69 9.21 14.19
CA ASN A 270 -10.61 7.76 14.26
C ASN A 270 -9.18 7.36 14.65
N VAL A 271 -9.05 6.51 15.65
CA VAL A 271 -7.78 5.90 16.07
C VAL A 271 -7.91 4.40 15.97
N ARG A 272 -7.16 3.79 15.08
CA ARG A 272 -7.24 2.33 14.86
C ARG A 272 -5.87 1.72 14.57
N PRO A 273 -5.58 0.52 15.07
CA PRO A 273 -4.44 -0.25 14.63
C PRO A 273 -4.53 -0.58 13.13
N GLU A 274 -3.44 -0.42 12.41
CA GLU A 274 -3.43 -0.67 10.96
C GLU A 274 -3.55 -2.18 10.63
N ASN A 275 -3.19 -3.06 11.57
CA ASN A 275 -3.37 -4.50 11.44
C ASN A 275 -4.84 -4.93 11.31
N GLN A 276 -5.80 -4.15 11.80
CA GLN A 276 -7.23 -4.42 11.57
C GLN A 276 -7.60 -4.42 10.09
N ASN A 277 -6.91 -3.63 9.27
CA ASN A 277 -7.11 -3.65 7.82
C ASN A 277 -6.67 -4.99 7.21
N MET A 278 -5.64 -5.64 7.77
CA MET A 278 -5.20 -6.98 7.36
C MET A 278 -6.24 -8.04 7.68
N ASP A 279 -6.89 -7.93 8.85
CA ASP A 279 -7.95 -8.85 9.26
C ASP A 279 -9.13 -8.78 8.27
N TYR A 280 -9.56 -7.57 7.88
CA TYR A 280 -10.61 -7.39 6.86
C TYR A 280 -10.23 -7.96 5.50
N VAL A 281 -8.99 -7.75 5.06
CA VAL A 281 -8.49 -8.32 3.79
C VAL A 281 -8.48 -9.85 3.86
N THR A 282 -7.97 -10.41 4.94
CA THR A 282 -7.92 -11.85 5.15
C THR A 282 -9.31 -12.47 5.20
N GLU A 283 -10.25 -11.84 5.91
CA GLU A 283 -11.64 -12.27 5.97
C GLU A 283 -12.31 -12.22 4.59
N SER A 284 -12.09 -11.14 3.83
CA SER A 284 -12.61 -11.00 2.48
C SER A 284 -12.07 -12.07 1.54
N LEU A 285 -10.77 -12.37 1.62
CA LEU A 285 -10.14 -13.43 0.83
C LEU A 285 -10.66 -14.82 1.20
N ASN A 286 -10.90 -15.09 2.48
CA ASN A 286 -11.50 -16.33 2.96
C ASN A 286 -12.95 -16.49 2.45
N LEU A 287 -13.72 -15.41 2.43
CA LEU A 287 -15.08 -15.42 1.90
C LEU A 287 -15.08 -15.71 0.39
N ILE A 288 -14.24 -15.04 -0.37
CA ILE A 288 -14.07 -15.31 -1.81
C ILE A 288 -13.62 -16.76 -2.04
N GLY A 289 -12.66 -17.24 -1.26
CA GLY A 289 -12.18 -18.63 -1.30
C GLY A 289 -13.34 -19.63 -1.04
N GLY A 290 -14.20 -19.36 -0.08
CA GLY A 290 -15.38 -20.17 0.24
C GLY A 290 -16.38 -20.23 -0.92
N VAL A 291 -16.69 -19.09 -1.55
CA VAL A 291 -17.57 -19.03 -2.73
C VAL A 291 -16.99 -19.85 -3.88
N LEU A 292 -15.70 -19.71 -4.14
CA LEU A 292 -15.02 -20.45 -5.20
C LEU A 292 -14.96 -21.94 -4.94
N ALA A 293 -14.73 -22.35 -3.70
CA ALA A 293 -14.81 -23.77 -3.30
C ALA A 293 -16.21 -24.34 -3.55
N GLY A 294 -17.27 -23.54 -3.29
CA GLY A 294 -18.65 -23.91 -3.61
C GLY A 294 -18.87 -24.13 -5.11
N VAL A 295 -18.39 -23.22 -5.95
CA VAL A 295 -18.46 -23.33 -7.42
C VAL A 295 -17.70 -24.56 -7.92
N ALA A 296 -16.52 -24.81 -7.33
CA ALA A 296 -15.71 -25.99 -7.61
C ALA A 296 -16.46 -27.29 -7.30
N ALA A 297 -17.08 -27.38 -6.12
CA ALA A 297 -17.83 -28.52 -5.69
C ALA A 297 -19.01 -28.82 -6.64
N ILE A 298 -19.75 -27.78 -7.08
CA ILE A 298 -20.83 -27.92 -8.06
C ILE A 298 -20.28 -28.41 -9.41
N SER A 299 -19.18 -27.84 -9.90
CA SER A 299 -18.56 -28.24 -11.17
C SER A 299 -18.08 -29.69 -11.16
N LEU A 300 -17.46 -30.12 -10.05
CA LEU A 300 -17.04 -31.50 -9.85
C LEU A 300 -18.23 -32.45 -9.75
N MET A 301 -19.32 -32.05 -9.08
CA MET A 301 -20.54 -32.84 -8.98
C MET A 301 -21.19 -33.05 -10.34
N VAL A 302 -21.31 -32.00 -11.15
CA VAL A 302 -21.85 -32.08 -12.52
C VAL A 302 -20.96 -32.99 -13.42
N GLY A 303 -19.64 -32.82 -13.30
CA GLY A 303 -18.67 -33.69 -14.00
C GLY A 303 -18.79 -35.16 -13.57
N GLY A 304 -18.92 -35.41 -12.27
CA GLY A 304 -19.14 -36.76 -11.70
C GLY A 304 -20.43 -37.43 -12.18
N ILE A 305 -21.54 -36.69 -12.22
CA ILE A 305 -22.84 -37.16 -12.78
C ILE A 305 -22.66 -37.49 -14.28
N GLY A 306 -21.93 -36.67 -15.01
CA GLY A 306 -21.60 -36.93 -16.42
C GLY A 306 -20.87 -38.26 -16.63
N ILE A 307 -19.85 -38.56 -15.80
CA ILE A 307 -19.13 -39.82 -15.82
C ILE A 307 -20.04 -40.99 -15.44
N MET A 308 -20.81 -40.88 -14.39
CA MET A 308 -21.75 -41.88 -13.93
C MET A 308 -22.76 -42.25 -15.02
N ASN A 309 -23.28 -41.26 -15.74
CA ASN A 309 -24.24 -41.47 -16.84
C ASN A 309 -23.62 -42.25 -18.01
N ILE A 310 -22.33 -42.01 -18.34
CA ILE A 310 -21.61 -42.75 -19.36
C ILE A 310 -21.33 -44.18 -18.93
N MET A 311 -20.95 -44.38 -17.66
CA MET A 311 -20.68 -45.71 -17.10
C MET A 311 -21.94 -46.58 -17.05
N LEU A 312 -23.09 -45.99 -16.60
CA LEU A 312 -24.39 -46.67 -16.56
C LEU A 312 -24.80 -47.18 -17.94
N VAL A 313 -24.72 -46.35 -18.99
CA VAL A 313 -25.04 -46.74 -20.36
C VAL A 313 -24.10 -47.84 -20.86
N THR A 314 -22.82 -47.80 -20.50
CA THR A 314 -21.82 -48.79 -20.93
C THR A 314 -22.03 -50.16 -20.25
N VAL A 315 -22.54 -50.16 -19.00
CA VAL A 315 -22.83 -51.41 -18.26
C VAL A 315 -24.15 -52.01 -18.71
N THR A 316 -25.17 -51.23 -19.06
CA THR A 316 -26.50 -51.72 -19.52
C THR A 316 -26.49 -52.21 -20.99
N GLU A 317 -25.53 -51.75 -21.81
CA GLU A 317 -25.34 -52.22 -23.19
C GLU A 317 -24.52 -53.54 -23.27
N ARG A 318 -24.14 -54.18 -22.13
CA ARG A 318 -23.49 -55.48 -22.02
C ARG A 318 -24.46 -56.54 -21.54
#